data_7bc4708fb55c26843088ff0da5d6e843
#
_entry.id   7bc4708fb55c26843088ff0da5d6e843
#
_cell.length_a   1.000
_cell.length_b   1.000
_cell.length_c   1.000
_cell.angle_alpha   90.00
_cell.angle_beta   90.00
_cell.angle_gamma   90.00
#
_symmetry.space_group_name_H-M   'P 1'
#
loop_
_entity.id
_entity.type
_entity.pdbx_description
1 polymer ?
#
loop_
_entity_poly.entity_id
_entity_poly.type
_entity_poly.pdbx_seq_one_letter_code
_entity_poly.pdbx_strand_id
1 'polypeptide(L)'
;MIIKNGIVADPASCLYEQMDILVKDGKIVKIAPDISCASDAAATEKEEIIDASGMIIGPGLIDTHVHFRDPGFTYKEDIHTGSLAAAKGGFTTVVCMANTKPTVDNVDTLNDNLTRGKQEKI
;
A
#
# COMPACT_ATOMS: atom_id res chain seq x y z
N MET A 1 9.03 -5.04 -12.16
CA MET A 1 8.29 -6.12 -11.50
C MET A 1 7.03 -6.43 -12.32
N ILE A 2 6.72 -7.71 -12.50
CA ILE A 2 5.49 -8.16 -13.16
C ILE A 2 4.71 -9.02 -12.17
N ILE A 3 3.44 -8.72 -11.95
CA ILE A 3 2.52 -9.57 -11.18
C ILE A 3 1.68 -10.33 -12.22
N LYS A 4 1.70 -11.66 -12.15
CA LYS A 4 1.09 -12.54 -13.16
C LYS A 4 -0.08 -13.35 -12.63
N ASN A 5 -0.99 -13.70 -13.53
CA ASN A 5 -2.03 -14.71 -13.34
C ASN A 5 -3.10 -14.39 -12.27
N GLY A 6 -3.09 -13.21 -11.67
CA GLY A 6 -4.07 -12.84 -10.65
C GLY A 6 -5.37 -12.30 -11.24
N ILE A 7 -6.46 -12.37 -10.47
CA ILE A 7 -7.70 -11.68 -10.81
C ILE A 7 -7.56 -10.23 -10.38
N VAL A 8 -7.43 -9.32 -11.35
CA VAL A 8 -7.36 -7.88 -11.07
C VAL A 8 -8.76 -7.35 -10.80
N ALA A 9 -8.96 -6.80 -9.61
CA ALA A 9 -10.21 -6.18 -9.17
C ALA A 9 -10.00 -4.67 -9.02
N ASP A 10 -10.46 -3.90 -9.99
CA ASP A 10 -10.43 -2.44 -9.95
C ASP A 10 -11.84 -1.86 -10.10
N PRO A 11 -12.47 -1.44 -9.00
CA PRO A 11 -13.81 -0.87 -9.04
C PRO A 11 -13.91 0.42 -9.87
N ALA A 12 -12.82 1.20 -9.97
CA ALA A 12 -12.83 2.48 -10.68
C ALA A 12 -12.97 2.28 -12.19
N SER A 13 -12.37 1.22 -12.74
CA SER A 13 -12.48 0.86 -14.16
C SER A 13 -13.50 -0.25 -14.44
N CYS A 14 -14.23 -0.73 -13.42
CA CYS A 14 -15.13 -1.89 -13.49
C CYS A 14 -14.42 -3.16 -14.00
N LEU A 15 -13.12 -3.31 -13.72
CA LEU A 15 -12.32 -4.47 -14.11
C LEU A 15 -12.41 -5.56 -13.03
N TYR A 16 -12.76 -6.79 -13.45
CA TYR A 16 -12.66 -7.98 -12.62
C TYR A 16 -12.35 -9.18 -13.52
N GLU A 17 -11.08 -9.29 -13.91
CA GLU A 17 -10.62 -10.29 -14.87
C GLU A 17 -9.21 -10.76 -14.54
N GLN A 18 -8.83 -11.93 -15.05
CA GLN A 18 -7.47 -12.41 -14.93
C GLN A 18 -6.56 -11.60 -15.83
N MET A 19 -5.63 -10.85 -15.22
CA MET A 19 -4.70 -9.95 -15.89
C MET A 19 -3.33 -10.01 -15.26
N ASP A 20 -2.33 -9.58 -16.01
CA ASP A 20 -0.98 -9.29 -15.54
C ASP A 20 -0.82 -7.78 -15.32
N ILE A 21 0.02 -7.41 -14.35
CA ILE A 21 0.33 -6.00 -14.04
C ILE A 21 1.84 -5.78 -14.15
N LEU A 22 2.25 -4.81 -14.96
CA LEU A 22 3.64 -4.33 -15.02
C LEU A 22 3.79 -3.09 -14.16
N VAL A 23 4.73 -3.16 -13.22
CA VAL A 23 5.10 -2.04 -12.33
C VAL A 23 6.52 -1.60 -12.62
N LYS A 24 6.71 -0.30 -12.84
CA LYS A 24 8.01 0.38 -13.02
C LYS A 24 8.07 1.60 -12.11
N ASP A 25 9.18 1.78 -11.42
CA ASP A 25 9.42 2.95 -10.55
C ASP A 25 8.25 3.23 -9.57
N GLY A 26 7.70 2.16 -9.00
CA GLY A 26 6.59 2.24 -8.06
C GLY A 26 5.23 2.60 -8.69
N LYS A 27 5.11 2.55 -10.03
CA LYS A 27 3.86 2.88 -10.75
C LYS A 27 3.41 1.74 -11.63
N ILE A 28 2.11 1.51 -11.69
CA ILE A 28 1.51 0.61 -12.68
C ILE A 28 1.61 1.29 -14.05
N VAL A 29 2.32 0.65 -14.99
CA VAL A 29 2.50 1.16 -16.35
C VAL A 29 1.68 0.39 -17.38
N LYS A 30 1.26 -0.84 -17.04
CA LYS A 30 0.42 -1.65 -17.91
C LYS A 30 -0.40 -2.67 -17.14
N ILE A 31 -1.62 -2.91 -17.58
CA ILE A 31 -2.47 -4.04 -17.18
C ILE A 31 -2.93 -4.70 -18.48
N ALA A 32 -2.70 -6.00 -18.65
CA ALA A 32 -3.05 -6.74 -19.85
C ALA A 32 -3.24 -8.24 -19.54
N PRO A 33 -3.95 -9.00 -20.39
CA PRO A 33 -4.15 -10.44 -20.19
C PRO A 33 -2.86 -11.27 -20.14
N ASP A 34 -1.83 -10.82 -20.85
CA ASP A 34 -0.50 -11.43 -20.84
C ASP A 34 0.57 -10.35 -21.03
N ILE A 35 1.53 -10.33 -20.11
CA ILE A 35 2.72 -9.47 -20.16
C ILE A 35 3.93 -10.38 -20.08
N SER A 36 4.72 -10.43 -21.15
CA SER A 36 5.98 -11.17 -21.17
C SER A 36 7.13 -10.28 -21.64
N CYS A 37 8.34 -10.57 -21.16
CA CYS A 37 9.54 -9.85 -21.58
C CYS A 37 9.81 -9.98 -23.11
N ALA A 38 9.26 -11.02 -23.74
CA ALA A 38 9.41 -11.25 -25.18
C ALA A 38 8.41 -10.44 -26.02
N SER A 39 7.22 -10.14 -25.48
CA SER A 39 6.12 -9.48 -26.21
C SER A 39 5.93 -8.02 -25.84
N ASP A 40 6.55 -7.55 -24.77
CA ASP A 40 6.34 -6.20 -24.24
C ASP A 40 7.65 -5.41 -24.13
N ALA A 41 7.78 -4.39 -24.95
CA ALA A 41 8.98 -3.52 -24.98
C ALA A 41 9.18 -2.77 -23.62
N ALA A 42 8.15 -2.65 -22.79
CA ALA A 42 8.25 -2.06 -21.47
C ALA A 42 8.73 -3.06 -20.41
N ALA A 43 8.66 -4.37 -20.65
CA ALA A 43 9.17 -5.42 -19.78
C ALA A 43 10.61 -5.80 -20.14
N THR A 44 11.43 -6.15 -19.17
CA THR A 44 12.81 -6.59 -19.37
C THR A 44 13.02 -7.98 -18.77
N GLU A 45 14.00 -8.73 -19.26
CA GLU A 45 14.34 -10.07 -18.75
C GLU A 45 14.79 -10.08 -17.27
N LYS A 46 15.05 -8.91 -16.69
CA LYS A 46 15.47 -8.74 -15.30
C LYS A 46 14.30 -8.40 -14.36
N GLU A 47 13.07 -8.39 -14.87
CA GLU A 47 11.92 -8.09 -14.01
C GLU A 47 11.73 -9.19 -12.96
N GLU A 48 11.49 -8.76 -11.71
CA GLU A 48 10.96 -9.63 -10.68
C GLU A 48 9.54 -10.06 -11.08
N ILE A 49 9.27 -11.37 -10.99
CA ILE A 49 7.95 -11.93 -11.31
C ILE A 49 7.31 -12.44 -10.01
N ILE A 50 6.10 -11.96 -9.75
CA ILE A 50 5.25 -12.44 -8.67
C ILE A 50 4.11 -13.24 -9.30
N ASP A 51 4.02 -14.54 -9.00
CA ASP A 51 2.88 -15.36 -9.40
C ASP A 51 1.73 -15.19 -8.41
N ALA A 52 0.64 -14.59 -8.87
CA ALA A 52 -0.58 -14.35 -8.13
C ALA A 52 -1.71 -15.32 -8.53
N SER A 53 -1.38 -16.52 -9.02
CA SER A 53 -2.37 -17.53 -9.40
C SER A 53 -3.31 -17.84 -8.24
N GLY A 54 -4.62 -17.74 -8.48
CA GLY A 54 -5.67 -17.94 -7.48
C GLY A 54 -5.85 -16.80 -6.47
N MET A 55 -5.14 -15.68 -6.64
CA MET A 55 -5.27 -14.49 -5.79
C MET A 55 -6.08 -13.40 -6.49
N ILE A 56 -6.69 -12.55 -5.67
CA ILE A 56 -7.29 -11.29 -6.12
C ILE A 56 -6.27 -10.17 -5.89
N ILE A 57 -6.03 -9.38 -6.93
CA ILE A 57 -5.15 -8.21 -6.88
C ILE A 57 -6.05 -6.98 -6.94
N GLY A 58 -6.00 -6.16 -5.90
CA GLY A 58 -6.77 -4.92 -5.83
C GLY A 58 -5.93 -3.74 -5.38
N PRO A 59 -6.49 -2.52 -5.42
CA PRO A 59 -5.87 -1.37 -4.76
C PRO A 59 -5.67 -1.65 -3.27
N GLY A 60 -4.59 -1.12 -2.70
CA GLY A 60 -4.37 -1.20 -1.26
C GLY A 60 -5.52 -0.55 -0.49
N LEU A 61 -5.88 -1.13 0.65
CA LEU A 61 -6.97 -0.63 1.47
C LEU A 61 -6.59 0.71 2.12
N ILE A 62 -7.60 1.57 2.32
CA ILE A 62 -7.44 2.86 2.99
C ILE A 62 -8.35 2.86 4.22
N ASP A 63 -7.76 3.09 5.40
CA ASP A 63 -8.52 3.30 6.62
C ASP A 63 -8.43 4.77 7.05
N THR A 64 -9.56 5.45 7.04
CA THR A 64 -9.63 6.88 7.36
C THR A 64 -9.88 7.16 8.84
N HIS A 65 -9.84 6.16 9.72
CA HIS A 65 -10.14 6.32 11.14
C HIS A 65 -9.40 5.30 12.02
N VAL A 66 -8.09 5.49 12.22
CA VAL A 66 -7.30 4.62 13.10
C VAL A 66 -6.80 5.36 14.34
N HIS A 67 -6.48 4.62 15.39
CA HIS A 67 -5.98 5.16 16.65
C HIS A 67 -4.60 4.59 16.97
N PHE A 68 -3.54 5.14 16.40
CA PHE A 68 -2.17 4.72 16.71
C PHE A 68 -1.66 5.21 18.08
N ARG A 69 -2.44 6.05 18.77
CA ARG A 69 -2.17 6.45 20.17
C ARG A 69 -0.86 7.19 20.42
N ASP A 70 -0.13 7.51 19.39
CA ASP A 70 1.16 8.18 19.40
C ASP A 70 0.99 9.60 18.84
N PRO A 71 1.42 10.63 19.57
CA PRO A 71 2.18 10.64 20.82
C PRO A 71 1.36 10.38 22.11
N GLY A 72 2.07 9.99 23.15
CA GLY A 72 1.64 10.04 24.54
C GLY A 72 0.92 8.82 25.12
N PHE A 73 0.39 7.94 24.29
CA PHE A 73 -0.26 6.71 24.74
C PHE A 73 0.37 5.46 24.10
N THR A 74 1.66 5.53 23.82
CA THR A 74 2.44 4.49 23.12
C THR A 74 2.47 3.14 23.82
N TYR A 75 2.09 3.08 25.10
CA TYR A 75 1.87 1.81 25.81
C TYR A 75 0.63 1.04 25.34
N LYS A 76 -0.23 1.66 24.53
CA LYS A 76 -1.41 1.01 23.91
C LYS A 76 -1.15 0.63 22.48
N GLU A 77 -0.54 1.54 21.74
CA GLU A 77 -0.17 1.41 20.33
C GLU A 77 0.76 2.56 19.96
N ASP A 78 1.67 2.34 19.02
CA ASP A 78 2.53 3.38 18.47
C ASP A 78 2.51 3.36 16.92
N ILE A 79 3.20 4.33 16.31
CA ILE A 79 3.24 4.45 14.84
C ILE A 79 3.85 3.19 14.22
N HIS A 80 4.89 2.61 14.83
CA HIS A 80 5.57 1.43 14.29
C HIS A 80 4.64 0.20 14.29
N THR A 81 4.13 -0.17 15.44
CA THR A 81 3.32 -1.39 15.61
C THR A 81 1.96 -1.27 14.89
N GLY A 82 1.36 -0.07 14.92
CA GLY A 82 0.14 0.22 14.18
C GLY A 82 0.33 0.13 12.66
N SER A 83 1.46 0.65 12.15
CA SER A 83 1.80 0.56 10.73
C SER A 83 2.03 -0.89 10.28
N LEU A 84 2.73 -1.70 11.08
CA LEU A 84 2.90 -3.13 10.82
C LEU A 84 1.57 -3.89 10.77
N ALA A 85 0.68 -3.60 11.71
CA ALA A 85 -0.65 -4.21 11.74
C ALA A 85 -1.48 -3.80 10.51
N ALA A 86 -1.44 -2.53 10.13
CA ALA A 86 -2.11 -2.02 8.94
C ALA A 86 -1.59 -2.70 7.68
N ALA A 87 -0.27 -2.75 7.48
CA ALA A 87 0.37 -3.39 6.32
C ALA A 87 0.00 -4.88 6.25
N LYS A 88 0.02 -5.61 7.37
CA LYS A 88 -0.38 -7.00 7.43
C LYS A 88 -1.85 -7.22 7.06
N GLY A 89 -2.70 -6.22 7.31
CA GLY A 89 -4.10 -6.20 6.92
C GLY A 89 -4.35 -5.78 5.46
N GLY A 90 -3.30 -5.42 4.70
CA GLY A 90 -3.43 -4.94 3.32
C GLY A 90 -3.76 -3.45 3.20
N PHE A 91 -3.65 -2.70 4.31
CA PHE A 91 -3.83 -1.25 4.29
C PHE A 91 -2.54 -0.56 3.85
N THR A 92 -2.63 0.26 2.81
CA THR A 92 -1.50 1.05 2.28
C THR A 92 -1.56 2.51 2.69
N THR A 93 -2.69 2.92 3.26
CA THR A 93 -2.90 4.28 3.74
C THR A 93 -3.80 4.26 4.98
N VAL A 94 -3.39 5.01 6.00
CA VAL A 94 -4.19 5.20 7.22
C VAL A 94 -4.24 6.66 7.61
N VAL A 95 -5.38 7.10 8.17
CA VAL A 95 -5.54 8.44 8.72
C VAL A 95 -5.72 8.33 10.23
N CYS A 96 -4.71 8.78 10.98
CA CYS A 96 -4.70 8.70 12.43
C CYS A 96 -5.58 9.77 13.06
N MET A 97 -6.36 9.38 14.06
CA MET A 97 -7.16 10.32 14.85
C MET A 97 -6.27 11.13 15.79
N ALA A 98 -6.62 12.40 15.95
CA ALA A 98 -5.86 13.40 16.69
C ALA A 98 -5.97 13.28 18.24
N ASN A 99 -6.68 12.27 18.76
CA ASN A 99 -6.95 12.10 20.19
C ASN A 99 -5.76 11.48 20.95
N THR A 100 -4.65 12.14 20.89
CA THR A 100 -3.33 11.80 21.46
C THR A 100 -2.96 12.75 22.61
N LYS A 101 -1.78 12.63 23.18
CA LYS A 101 -1.26 13.53 24.22
C LYS A 101 0.21 13.86 23.94
N PRO A 102 0.55 15.09 23.48
CA PRO A 102 -0.38 16.17 23.13
C PRO A 102 -1.37 15.77 22.02
N THR A 103 -2.51 16.45 21.97
CA THR A 103 -3.45 16.34 20.85
C THR A 103 -2.79 16.84 19.58
N VAL A 104 -3.03 16.18 18.44
CA VAL A 104 -2.53 16.63 17.14
C VAL A 104 -3.48 17.71 16.59
N ASP A 105 -3.37 18.93 17.11
CA ASP A 105 -4.21 20.08 16.81
C ASP A 105 -3.43 21.31 16.27
N ASN A 106 -2.15 21.11 16.01
CA ASN A 106 -1.27 22.14 15.47
C ASN A 106 -0.26 21.55 14.48
N VAL A 107 0.39 22.44 13.71
CA VAL A 107 1.30 22.04 12.63
C VAL A 107 2.54 21.30 13.14
N ASP A 108 3.05 21.66 14.30
CA ASP A 108 4.29 21.07 14.84
C ASP A 108 4.06 19.62 15.24
N THR A 109 2.99 19.32 15.97
CA THR A 109 2.63 17.93 16.34
C THR A 109 2.26 17.09 15.14
N LEU A 110 1.61 17.69 14.13
CA LEU A 110 1.31 17.00 12.87
C LEU A 110 2.61 16.64 12.12
N ASN A 111 3.53 17.58 11.98
CA ASN A 111 4.80 17.36 11.28
C ASN A 111 5.68 16.32 11.99
N ASP A 112 5.68 16.29 13.33
CA ASP A 112 6.37 15.26 14.09
C ASP A 112 5.82 13.86 13.76
N ASN A 113 4.50 13.70 13.80
CA ASN A 113 3.85 12.43 13.46
C ASN A 113 4.13 12.01 12.01
N LEU A 114 4.03 12.93 11.05
CA LEU A 114 4.34 12.65 9.65
C LEU A 114 5.81 12.27 9.46
N THR A 115 6.72 12.92 10.17
CA THR A 115 8.15 12.62 10.08
C THR A 115 8.45 11.23 10.61
N ARG A 116 7.87 10.86 11.75
CA ARG A 116 8.02 9.51 12.32
C ARG A 116 7.37 8.44 11.42
N GLY A 117 6.18 8.69 10.91
CA GLY A 117 5.51 7.79 9.98
C GLY A 117 6.32 7.53 8.70
N LYS A 118 7.01 8.56 8.17
CA LYS A 118 7.89 8.40 6.99
C LYS A 118 9.15 7.58 7.25
N GLN A 119 9.54 7.38 8.50
CA GLN A 119 10.69 6.54 8.86
C GLN A 119 10.32 5.05 8.89
N GLU A 120 9.06 4.75 8.96
CA GLU A 120 8.58 3.38 8.88
C GLU A 120 8.77 2.85 7.45
N LYS A 121 9.55 1.77 7.33
CA LYS A 121 9.86 1.11 6.05
C LYS A 121 8.93 -0.08 5.83
N ILE A 122 7.65 0.20 5.79
CA ILE A 122 6.60 -0.81 5.71
C ILE A 122 5.84 -0.63 4.41
#